data_0a2af3dba5067f40cbba2d1ea57b8873
#
_entry.id   0a2af3dba5067f40cbba2d1ea57b8873
#
_cell.length_a   1.000
_cell.length_b   1.000
_cell.length_c   1.000
_cell.angle_alpha   90.00
_cell.angle_beta   90.00
_cell.angle_gamma   90.00
#
_symmetry.space_group_name_H-M   'P 1'
#
loop_
_entity.id
_entity.type
_entity.pdbx_description
1 polymer ?
#
loop_
_entity_poly.entity_id
_entity_poly.type
_entity_poly.pdbx_seq_one_letter_code
_entity_poly.pdbx_strand_id
1 'polypeptide(L)'
;WYSTTFEDFQAITNRLVPTITALATAGDYILIGHSLGGVLLRAAINALPPGIQRPRHLFLLASPIQPSCLAQRLSRNALYRLVTGDCGQLLGSSERMAGVGQVSTPTTAIAGTRGLRGKLDAFRGDLNDGIVSLGEVSADWFDAPIQVHTIHTLLPASTRVSEIILKRLAEDRR
;
A
#
# COMPACT_ATOMS: atom_id res chain seq x y z
N TRP A 1 5.98 -5.91 -14.09
CA TRP A 1 5.60 -7.17 -13.42
C TRP A 1 6.63 -7.53 -12.37
N TYR A 2 6.20 -7.96 -11.20
CA TYR A 2 7.06 -8.51 -10.14
C TYR A 2 6.41 -9.80 -9.62
N SER A 3 7.24 -10.72 -9.13
CA SER A 3 6.79 -11.97 -8.53
C SER A 3 7.17 -11.99 -7.05
N THR A 4 6.17 -11.95 -6.18
CA THR A 4 6.38 -12.03 -4.72
C THR A 4 6.86 -13.40 -4.26
N THR A 5 6.75 -14.41 -5.10
CA THR A 5 7.16 -15.79 -4.80
C THR A 5 8.67 -16.00 -4.95
N PHE A 6 9.30 -15.31 -5.91
CA PHE A 6 10.70 -15.57 -6.32
C PHE A 6 11.64 -14.39 -6.09
N GLU A 7 11.11 -13.23 -5.72
CA GLU A 7 11.92 -12.03 -5.48
C GLU A 7 11.70 -11.52 -4.05
N ASP A 8 12.77 -11.04 -3.43
CA ASP A 8 12.65 -10.39 -2.14
C ASP A 8 12.16 -8.93 -2.28
N PHE A 9 11.69 -8.38 -1.19
CA PHE A 9 11.15 -7.02 -1.12
C PHE A 9 12.15 -5.97 -1.59
N GLN A 10 13.43 -6.13 -1.20
CA GLN A 10 14.48 -5.18 -1.55
C GLN A 10 14.81 -5.21 -3.04
N ALA A 11 14.87 -6.41 -3.65
CA ALA A 11 15.11 -6.55 -5.09
C ALA A 11 14.00 -5.88 -5.91
N ILE A 12 12.73 -6.08 -5.51
CA ILE A 12 11.59 -5.42 -6.17
C ILE A 12 11.68 -3.90 -5.99
N THR A 13 11.97 -3.43 -4.78
CA THR A 13 12.13 -2.00 -4.47
C THR A 13 13.24 -1.38 -5.32
N ASN A 14 14.41 -2.02 -5.39
CA ASN A 14 15.55 -1.55 -6.18
C ASN A 14 15.24 -1.44 -7.67
N ARG A 15 14.38 -2.30 -8.20
CA ARG A 15 13.92 -2.24 -9.60
C ARG A 15 12.90 -1.12 -9.84
N LEU A 16 12.12 -0.74 -8.84
CA LEU A 16 11.17 0.37 -8.95
C LEU A 16 11.86 1.73 -8.98
N VAL A 17 12.98 1.89 -8.26
CA VAL A 17 13.72 3.17 -8.18
C VAL A 17 14.08 3.73 -9.56
N PRO A 18 14.73 3.02 -10.49
CA PRO A 18 15.03 3.56 -11.83
C PRO A 18 13.77 3.87 -12.63
N THR A 19 12.68 3.10 -12.47
CA THR A 19 11.41 3.38 -13.14
C THR A 19 10.81 4.71 -12.65
N ILE A 20 10.81 4.93 -11.35
CA ILE A 20 10.31 6.18 -10.75
C ILE A 20 11.21 7.36 -11.14
N THR A 21 12.54 7.16 -11.17
CA THR A 21 13.50 8.17 -11.63
C THR A 21 13.23 8.58 -13.09
N ALA A 22 12.93 7.62 -13.96
CA ALA A 22 12.58 7.92 -15.36
C ALA A 22 11.26 8.71 -15.45
N LEU A 23 10.25 8.42 -14.63
CA LEU A 23 9.02 9.23 -14.56
C LEU A 23 9.32 10.65 -14.11
N ALA A 24 10.18 10.82 -13.10
CA ALA A 24 10.57 12.13 -12.58
C ALA A 24 11.27 13.00 -13.64
N THR A 25 12.05 12.39 -14.54
CA THR A 25 12.68 13.14 -15.67
C THR A 25 11.71 13.50 -16.78
N ALA A 26 10.59 12.80 -16.90
CA ALA A 26 9.55 13.09 -17.89
C ALA A 26 8.60 14.23 -17.46
N GLY A 27 8.59 14.62 -16.19
CA GLY A 27 7.77 15.71 -15.65
C GLY A 27 6.98 15.31 -14.40
N ASP A 28 5.91 16.04 -14.11
CA ASP A 28 5.05 15.77 -12.96
C ASP A 28 4.35 14.42 -13.08
N TYR A 29 4.38 13.66 -12.02
CA TYR A 29 3.78 12.34 -11.97
C TYR A 29 3.11 12.05 -10.61
N ILE A 30 2.23 11.08 -10.61
CA ILE A 30 1.61 10.52 -9.41
C ILE A 30 1.91 9.02 -9.34
N LEU A 31 1.78 8.46 -8.16
CA LEU A 31 1.88 7.01 -7.96
C LEU A 31 0.60 6.49 -7.29
N ILE A 32 0.16 5.33 -7.76
CA ILE A 32 -1.00 4.63 -7.19
C ILE A 32 -0.56 3.22 -6.83
N GLY A 33 -0.63 2.85 -5.57
CA GLY A 33 -0.26 1.53 -5.07
C GLY A 33 -1.42 0.81 -4.40
N HIS A 34 -1.71 -0.41 -4.84
CA HIS A 34 -2.71 -1.27 -4.23
C HIS A 34 -2.03 -2.33 -3.35
N SER A 35 -2.53 -2.51 -2.14
CA SER A 35 -2.06 -3.56 -1.22
C SER A 35 -0.53 -3.49 -1.02
N LEU A 36 0.19 -4.60 -1.19
CA LEU A 36 1.66 -4.65 -1.17
C LEU A 36 2.31 -3.65 -2.12
N GLY A 37 1.68 -3.34 -3.27
CA GLY A 37 2.20 -2.36 -4.22
C GLY A 37 2.40 -0.97 -3.62
N GLY A 38 1.53 -0.54 -2.70
CA GLY A 38 1.73 0.74 -2.00
C GLY A 38 2.87 0.69 -0.98
N VAL A 39 3.10 -0.45 -0.33
CA VAL A 39 4.26 -0.66 0.56
C VAL A 39 5.57 -0.56 -0.23
N LEU A 40 5.64 -1.22 -1.40
CA LEU A 40 6.77 -1.17 -2.32
C LEU A 40 7.03 0.25 -2.84
N LEU A 41 5.97 0.98 -3.21
CA LEU A 41 6.10 2.37 -3.67
C LEU A 41 6.63 3.29 -2.57
N ARG A 42 6.18 3.15 -1.32
CA ARG A 42 6.72 3.91 -0.19
C ARG A 42 8.21 3.64 -0.02
N ALA A 43 8.62 2.38 0.00
CA ALA A 43 10.02 2.01 0.09
C ALA A 43 10.84 2.58 -1.07
N ALA A 44 10.34 2.48 -2.30
CA ALA A 44 11.02 3.00 -3.48
C ALA A 44 11.13 4.54 -3.48
N ILE A 45 10.10 5.27 -3.04
CA ILE A 45 10.15 6.72 -2.86
C ILE A 45 11.22 7.11 -1.84
N ASN A 46 11.32 6.41 -0.73
CA ASN A 46 12.32 6.66 0.30
C ASN A 46 13.75 6.33 -0.17
N ALA A 47 13.90 5.39 -1.11
CA ALA A 47 15.17 4.99 -1.71
C ALA A 47 15.59 5.85 -2.92
N LEU A 48 14.76 6.81 -3.38
CA LEU A 48 15.13 7.69 -4.49
C LEU A 48 16.36 8.53 -4.15
N PRO A 49 17.32 8.69 -5.08
CA PRO A 49 18.48 9.54 -4.88
C PRO A 49 18.10 10.98 -4.52
N PRO A 50 18.98 11.71 -3.82
CA PRO A 50 18.82 13.14 -3.60
C PRO A 50 18.68 13.90 -4.93
N GLY A 51 17.81 14.89 -4.97
CA GLY A 51 17.58 15.72 -6.16
C GLY A 51 16.59 15.12 -7.18
N ILE A 52 16.19 13.87 -7.05
CA ILE A 52 15.12 13.31 -7.88
C ILE A 52 13.76 13.86 -7.40
N GLN A 53 13.00 14.42 -8.35
CA GLN A 53 11.66 14.94 -8.08
C GLN A 53 10.77 13.84 -7.50
N ARG A 54 10.14 14.14 -6.37
CA ARG A 54 9.17 13.22 -5.73
C ARG A 54 7.84 13.25 -6.48
N PRO A 55 7.02 12.18 -6.40
CA PRO A 55 5.69 12.21 -7.00
C PRO A 55 4.86 13.34 -6.39
N ARG A 56 4.04 14.01 -7.21
CA ARG A 56 3.15 15.06 -6.73
C ARG A 56 2.12 14.53 -5.72
N HIS A 57 1.69 13.29 -5.90
CA HIS A 57 0.76 12.62 -5.00
C HIS A 57 0.98 11.11 -4.99
N LEU A 58 0.79 10.48 -3.83
CA LEU A 58 0.76 9.02 -3.64
C LEU A 58 -0.64 8.59 -3.19
N PHE A 59 -1.28 7.72 -3.97
CA PHE A 59 -2.54 7.09 -3.57
C PHE A 59 -2.28 5.66 -3.11
N LEU A 60 -2.72 5.34 -1.89
CA LEU A 60 -2.57 4.03 -1.26
C LEU A 60 -3.95 3.35 -1.19
N LEU A 61 -4.18 2.38 -2.06
CA LEU A 61 -5.44 1.62 -2.12
C LEU A 61 -5.32 0.37 -1.27
N ALA A 62 -5.98 0.33 -0.11
CA ALA A 62 -5.90 -0.77 0.85
C ALA A 62 -4.46 -1.27 1.08
N SER A 63 -3.52 -0.33 1.13
CA SER A 63 -2.10 -0.64 1.35
C SER A 63 -1.77 -0.50 2.84
N PRO A 64 -1.28 -1.55 3.50
CA PRO A 64 -1.01 -1.51 4.92
C PRO A 64 0.16 -0.55 5.24
N ILE A 65 -0.03 0.23 6.29
CA ILE A 65 0.99 1.04 6.93
C ILE A 65 1.50 0.32 8.18
N GLN A 66 0.57 -0.27 8.91
CA GLN A 66 0.83 -1.11 10.08
C GLN A 66 1.04 -2.56 9.66
N PRO A 67 1.65 -3.39 10.51
CA PRO A 67 1.79 -4.82 10.25
C PRO A 67 0.44 -5.49 10.03
N SER A 68 0.33 -6.31 8.99
CA SER A 68 -0.90 -7.01 8.65
C SER A 68 -1.20 -8.13 9.65
N CYS A 69 -2.34 -8.05 10.29
CA CYS A 69 -2.85 -9.08 11.21
C CYS A 69 -2.99 -10.44 10.52
N LEU A 70 -3.47 -10.44 9.27
CA LEU A 70 -3.60 -11.66 8.48
C LEU A 70 -2.23 -12.26 8.15
N ALA A 71 -1.26 -11.44 7.74
CA ALA A 71 0.10 -11.89 7.48
C ALA A 71 0.77 -12.45 8.75
N GLN A 72 0.57 -11.81 9.90
CA GLN A 72 1.06 -12.29 11.19
C GLN A 72 0.50 -13.68 11.54
N ARG A 73 -0.81 -13.86 11.37
CA ARG A 73 -1.47 -15.17 11.65
C ARG A 73 -0.98 -16.27 10.71
N LEU A 74 -0.71 -15.94 9.45
CA LEU A 74 -0.30 -16.89 8.42
C LEU A 74 1.21 -17.06 8.31
N SER A 75 2.02 -16.23 8.99
CA SER A 75 3.48 -16.22 8.88
C SER A 75 4.15 -17.56 9.18
N ARG A 76 3.53 -18.41 10.02
CA ARG A 76 4.01 -19.76 10.37
C ARG A 76 3.51 -20.85 9.40
N ASN A 77 2.56 -20.53 8.51
CA ASN A 77 2.05 -21.49 7.53
C ASN A 77 3.05 -21.64 6.38
N ALA A 78 3.53 -22.89 6.15
CA ALA A 78 4.55 -23.15 5.12
C ALA A 78 4.07 -22.80 3.71
N LEU A 79 2.80 -23.08 3.38
CA LEU A 79 2.22 -22.75 2.08
C LEU A 79 2.12 -21.22 1.88
N TYR A 80 1.69 -20.49 2.90
CA TYR A 80 1.67 -19.02 2.86
C TYR A 80 3.06 -18.46 2.58
N ARG A 81 4.08 -18.93 3.30
CA ARG A 81 5.47 -18.51 3.11
C ARG A 81 5.99 -18.82 1.71
N LEU A 82 5.65 -20.00 1.18
CA LEU A 82 6.04 -20.41 -0.17
C LEU A 82 5.42 -19.50 -1.23
N VAL A 83 4.14 -19.14 -1.10
CA VAL A 83 3.40 -18.36 -2.10
C VAL A 83 3.71 -16.87 -2.01
N THR A 84 3.84 -16.33 -0.80
CA THR A 84 4.03 -14.87 -0.58
C THR A 84 5.50 -14.46 -0.43
N GLY A 85 6.39 -15.44 -0.23
CA GLY A 85 7.83 -15.21 -0.12
C GLY A 85 8.23 -14.20 0.95
N ASP A 86 9.28 -13.45 0.69
CA ASP A 86 9.81 -12.42 1.58
C ASP A 86 8.83 -11.27 1.83
N CYS A 87 8.05 -10.89 0.82
CA CYS A 87 7.06 -9.82 0.93
C CYS A 87 5.97 -10.15 1.96
N GLY A 88 5.50 -11.39 2.02
CA GLY A 88 4.53 -11.84 3.03
C GLY A 88 5.09 -11.81 4.45
N GLN A 89 6.37 -12.15 4.60
CA GLN A 89 7.07 -12.07 5.90
C GLN A 89 7.26 -10.60 6.33
N LEU A 90 7.58 -9.71 5.41
CA LEU A 90 7.67 -8.27 5.67
C LEU A 90 6.34 -7.74 6.20
N LEU A 91 5.22 -8.03 5.52
CA LEU A 91 3.89 -7.55 5.92
C LEU A 91 3.50 -7.99 7.34
N GLY A 92 3.97 -9.15 7.81
CA GLY A 92 3.74 -9.64 9.17
C GLY A 92 4.72 -9.13 10.22
N SER A 93 5.82 -8.48 9.83
CA SER A 93 6.88 -8.01 10.72
C SER A 93 6.69 -6.55 11.11
N SER A 94 6.51 -6.27 12.40
CA SER A 94 6.40 -4.89 12.91
C SER A 94 7.67 -4.09 12.65
N GLU A 95 8.84 -4.69 12.85
CA GLU A 95 10.12 -4.05 12.63
C GLU A 95 10.34 -3.69 11.14
N ARG A 96 10.10 -4.65 10.24
CA ARG A 96 10.28 -4.45 8.80
C ARG A 96 9.28 -3.43 8.23
N MET A 97 8.01 -3.48 8.67
CA MET A 97 6.99 -2.50 8.27
C MET A 97 7.33 -1.10 8.78
N ALA A 98 7.83 -0.96 10.00
CA ALA A 98 8.33 0.32 10.52
C ALA A 98 9.53 0.82 9.69
N GLY A 99 10.43 -0.07 9.26
CA GLY A 99 11.58 0.25 8.40
C GLY A 99 11.22 0.77 7.01
N VAL A 100 10.01 0.51 6.50
CA VAL A 100 9.51 1.14 5.25
C VAL A 100 9.37 2.66 5.39
N GLY A 101 9.04 3.13 6.59
CA GLY A 101 9.00 4.54 6.94
C GLY A 101 7.82 5.34 6.35
N GLN A 102 7.81 6.61 6.69
CA GLN A 102 6.91 7.63 6.12
C GLN A 102 7.48 8.17 4.82
N VAL A 103 6.64 8.77 3.99
CA VAL A 103 7.07 9.52 2.81
C VAL A 103 6.68 10.99 2.97
N SER A 104 7.49 11.90 2.43
CA SER A 104 7.20 13.33 2.43
C SER A 104 6.21 13.74 1.32
N THR A 105 5.89 12.82 0.42
CA THR A 105 4.92 13.03 -0.67
C THR A 105 3.50 13.15 -0.10
N PRO A 106 2.69 14.13 -0.54
CA PRO A 106 1.27 14.18 -0.22
C PRO A 106 0.61 12.83 -0.50
N THR A 107 -0.08 12.29 0.51
CA THR A 107 -0.60 10.92 0.45
C THR A 107 -2.08 10.87 0.77
N THR A 108 -2.84 10.14 -0.04
CA THR A 108 -4.25 9.81 0.24
C THR A 108 -4.40 8.30 0.34
N ALA A 109 -4.83 7.82 1.51
CA ALA A 109 -5.19 6.42 1.72
C ALA A 109 -6.68 6.20 1.42
N ILE A 110 -6.99 5.09 0.74
CA ILE A 110 -8.37 4.67 0.43
C ILE A 110 -8.52 3.24 0.93
N ALA A 111 -9.49 3.02 1.82
CA ALA A 111 -9.76 1.73 2.45
C ALA A 111 -11.04 1.10 1.94
N GLY A 112 -11.04 -0.20 1.66
CA GLY A 112 -12.24 -0.98 1.47
C GLY A 112 -12.88 -1.34 2.81
N THR A 113 -14.22 -1.43 2.87
CA THR A 113 -14.95 -1.73 4.12
C THR A 113 -15.96 -2.88 4.00
N ARG A 114 -15.98 -3.60 2.87
CA ARG A 114 -16.86 -4.74 2.65
C ARG A 114 -16.13 -6.06 2.90
N GLY A 115 -15.65 -6.25 4.13
CA GLY A 115 -14.95 -7.46 4.54
C GLY A 115 -15.80 -8.44 5.35
N LEU A 116 -15.12 -9.41 5.96
CA LEU A 116 -15.72 -10.44 6.80
C LEU A 116 -16.08 -9.86 8.17
N ARG A 117 -17.19 -10.34 8.73
CA ARG A 117 -17.68 -10.00 10.09
C ARG A 117 -18.01 -11.25 10.88
N GLY A 118 -18.08 -11.12 12.21
CA GLY A 118 -18.48 -12.21 13.11
C GLY A 118 -17.35 -13.16 13.43
N LYS A 119 -17.66 -14.44 13.61
CA LYS A 119 -16.69 -15.46 14.12
C LYS A 119 -15.51 -15.72 13.18
N LEU A 120 -15.63 -15.41 11.89
CA LEU A 120 -14.57 -15.53 10.87
C LEU A 120 -13.75 -14.25 10.71
N ASP A 121 -14.08 -13.21 11.48
CA ASP A 121 -13.37 -11.93 11.41
C ASP A 121 -11.97 -12.04 12.02
N ALA A 122 -10.97 -11.92 11.16
CA ALA A 122 -9.57 -11.90 11.58
C ALA A 122 -9.18 -10.58 12.27
N PHE A 123 -9.99 -9.52 12.10
CA PHE A 123 -9.67 -8.13 12.45
C PHE A 123 -10.35 -7.67 13.76
N ARG A 124 -10.96 -8.60 14.51
CA ARG A 124 -11.53 -8.34 15.84
C ARG A 124 -12.59 -7.22 15.89
N GLY A 125 -13.37 -7.09 14.83
CA GLY A 125 -14.43 -6.08 14.73
C GLY A 125 -14.02 -4.78 14.04
N ASP A 126 -12.74 -4.60 13.71
CA ASP A 126 -12.31 -3.46 12.91
C ASP A 126 -12.90 -3.55 11.49
N LEU A 127 -13.24 -2.39 10.92
CA LEU A 127 -13.68 -2.33 9.52
C LEU A 127 -12.57 -2.85 8.62
N ASN A 128 -12.93 -3.69 7.65
CA ASN A 128 -11.96 -4.34 6.78
C ASN A 128 -12.56 -4.61 5.39
N ASP A 129 -11.69 -4.93 4.44
CA ASP A 129 -12.06 -5.29 3.07
C ASP A 129 -11.94 -6.79 2.78
N GLY A 130 -11.69 -7.59 3.83
CA GLY A 130 -11.47 -9.03 3.79
C GLY A 130 -9.98 -9.43 3.85
N ILE A 131 -9.06 -8.51 3.58
CA ILE A 131 -7.59 -8.73 3.58
C ILE A 131 -6.86 -7.75 4.50
N VAL A 132 -7.29 -6.50 4.54
CA VAL A 132 -6.65 -5.42 5.31
C VAL A 132 -7.73 -4.68 6.08
N SER A 133 -7.45 -4.30 7.33
CA SER A 133 -8.37 -3.51 8.15
C SER A 133 -8.13 -2.01 8.01
N LEU A 134 -9.10 -1.22 8.46
CA LEU A 134 -9.01 0.24 8.48
C LEU A 134 -7.85 0.72 9.36
N GLY A 135 -7.64 0.09 10.51
CA GLY A 135 -6.52 0.40 11.39
C GLY A 135 -5.16 0.11 10.74
N GLU A 136 -5.04 -0.97 9.96
CA GLU A 136 -3.79 -1.31 9.26
C GLU A 136 -3.41 -0.31 8.16
N VAL A 137 -4.37 0.39 7.55
CA VAL A 137 -4.12 1.40 6.50
C VAL A 137 -4.07 2.83 7.04
N SER A 138 -4.24 3.03 8.34
CA SER A 138 -4.24 4.35 8.99
C SER A 138 -2.85 4.73 9.48
N ALA A 139 -2.54 6.02 9.47
CA ALA A 139 -1.33 6.61 10.04
C ALA A 139 -1.56 8.09 10.41
N ASP A 140 -0.67 8.64 11.22
CA ASP A 140 -0.75 10.01 11.76
C ASP A 140 -0.14 11.06 10.79
N TRP A 141 0.58 10.62 9.76
CA TRP A 141 1.30 11.50 8.83
C TRP A 141 0.51 11.81 7.54
N PHE A 142 -0.73 11.35 7.44
CA PHE A 142 -1.72 11.73 6.42
C PHE A 142 -3.15 11.70 6.99
N ASP A 143 -4.10 12.28 6.25
CA ASP A 143 -5.51 12.33 6.66
C ASP A 143 -6.11 10.93 6.84
N ALA A 144 -7.17 10.82 7.65
CA ALA A 144 -7.89 9.56 7.84
C ALA A 144 -8.27 8.91 6.48
N PRO A 145 -8.12 7.59 6.33
CA PRO A 145 -8.40 6.90 5.07
C PRO A 145 -9.83 7.12 4.58
N ILE A 146 -9.98 7.40 3.30
CA ILE A 146 -11.30 7.51 2.67
C ILE A 146 -11.87 6.12 2.50
N GLN A 147 -13.05 5.89 3.06
CA GLN A 147 -13.70 4.58 3.07
C GLN A 147 -14.57 4.39 1.83
N VAL A 148 -14.42 3.22 1.18
CA VAL A 148 -15.22 2.79 0.02
C VAL A 148 -15.82 1.42 0.33
N HIS A 149 -17.14 1.28 0.17
CA HIS A 149 -17.83 0.02 0.47
C HIS A 149 -17.59 -1.03 -0.62
N THR A 150 -16.38 -1.61 -0.62
CA THR A 150 -15.95 -2.64 -1.56
C THR A 150 -14.99 -3.62 -0.91
N ILE A 151 -14.77 -4.78 -1.53
CA ILE A 151 -13.77 -5.78 -1.12
C ILE A 151 -12.39 -5.42 -1.66
N HIS A 152 -11.35 -5.99 -1.06
CA HIS A 152 -9.94 -5.74 -1.38
C HIS A 152 -9.60 -5.76 -2.87
N THR A 153 -9.92 -6.87 -3.53
CA THR A 153 -9.55 -7.13 -4.92
C THR A 153 -10.27 -6.25 -5.94
N LEU A 154 -11.44 -5.69 -5.58
CA LEU A 154 -12.22 -4.82 -6.45
C LEU A 154 -11.91 -3.33 -6.24
N LEU A 155 -11.14 -2.97 -5.21
CA LEU A 155 -10.83 -1.58 -4.91
C LEU A 155 -10.18 -0.84 -6.10
N PRO A 156 -9.17 -1.42 -6.81
CA PRO A 156 -8.55 -0.76 -7.95
C PRO A 156 -9.49 -0.56 -9.16
N ALA A 157 -10.54 -1.38 -9.28
CA ALA A 157 -11.52 -1.31 -10.36
C ALA A 157 -12.77 -0.47 -9.99
N SER A 158 -12.81 0.11 -8.79
CA SER A 158 -13.96 0.87 -8.30
C SER A 158 -14.04 2.25 -8.95
N THR A 159 -15.15 2.56 -9.62
CA THR A 159 -15.45 3.91 -10.14
C THR A 159 -15.34 4.97 -9.03
N ARG A 160 -15.80 4.63 -7.82
CA ARG A 160 -15.72 5.55 -6.68
C ARG A 160 -14.27 5.89 -6.31
N VAL A 161 -13.35 4.96 -6.41
CA VAL A 161 -11.91 5.19 -6.20
C VAL A 161 -11.37 6.15 -7.27
N SER A 162 -11.72 5.93 -8.54
CA SER A 162 -11.33 6.82 -9.63
C SER A 162 -11.84 8.26 -9.43
N GLU A 163 -13.09 8.42 -9.01
CA GLU A 163 -13.68 9.74 -8.69
C GLU A 163 -12.90 10.44 -7.57
N ILE A 164 -12.55 9.72 -6.50
CA ILE A 164 -11.79 10.26 -5.36
C ILE A 164 -10.41 10.74 -5.85
N ILE A 165 -9.70 9.92 -6.63
CA ILE A 165 -8.39 10.26 -7.17
C ILE A 165 -8.48 11.52 -8.05
N LEU A 166 -9.40 11.55 -9.01
CA LEU A 166 -9.57 12.69 -9.91
C LEU A 166 -9.94 13.97 -9.17
N LYS A 167 -10.82 13.88 -8.16
CA LYS A 167 -11.18 15.02 -7.31
C LYS A 167 -9.97 15.57 -6.58
N ARG A 168 -9.18 14.70 -5.92
CA ARG A 168 -7.97 15.11 -5.18
C ARG A 168 -6.96 15.79 -6.12
N LEU A 169 -6.73 15.22 -7.30
CA LEU A 169 -5.81 15.81 -8.29
C LEU A 169 -6.28 17.17 -8.83
N ALA A 170 -7.58 17.41 -8.88
CA ALA A 170 -8.13 18.72 -9.26
C ALA A 170 -7.97 19.77 -8.13
N GLU A 171 -8.04 19.35 -6.87
CA GLU A 171 -7.79 20.20 -5.69
C GLU A 171 -6.32 20.60 -5.59
N ASP A 172 -5.38 19.67 -5.85
CA ASP A 172 -3.92 19.90 -5.81
C ASP A 172 -3.40 20.85 -6.92
N ARG A 173 -4.24 21.21 -7.90
CA ARG A 173 -3.90 22.16 -9.00
C ARG A 173 -4.27 23.60 -8.70
N ARG A 174 -4.98 23.86 -7.61
CA ARG A 174 -5.42 25.20 -7.20
C ARG A 174 -4.44 25.83 -6.21
#